data_c0b4e995dbeb1195ba3bf0acce9b9291
#
_entry.id   c0b4e995dbeb1195ba3bf0acce9b9291
#
_cell.length_a   1.000
_cell.length_b   1.000
_cell.length_c   1.000
_cell.angle_alpha   90.00
_cell.angle_beta   90.00
_cell.angle_gamma   90.00
#
_symmetry.space_group_name_H-M   'P 1'
#
loop_
_entity.id
_entity.type
_entity.pdbx_description
1 polymer ?
#
loop_
_entity_poly.entity_id
_entity_poly.type
_entity_poly.pdbx_seq_one_letter_code
_entity_poly.pdbx_strand_id
1 'polypeptide(L)'
;MKCVAGPAPGTGGGSGVDAGAAEFIDLLCSQNDVLVDIYQRGLRWLDAMMRRRTGTRFLDASEVDQTELLDALVEAGRSVGASELTAGVEFFDWVRRMTVDAYYTSPIGMADLQYQGNAVLTRFEVPQEALRFVARRIEEL
;
A
#
# COMPACT_ATOMS: atom_id res chain seq x y z
N MET A 1 1.64 -33.29 18.07
CA MET A 1 1.26 -32.00 17.44
C MET A 1 2.55 -31.24 17.15
N LYS A 2 3.05 -31.27 15.91
CA LYS A 2 4.32 -30.62 15.55
C LYS A 2 4.05 -29.13 15.35
N CYS A 3 4.64 -28.28 16.18
CA CYS A 3 4.76 -26.85 15.89
C CYS A 3 5.60 -26.70 14.62
N VAL A 4 5.01 -26.21 13.56
CA VAL A 4 5.73 -25.74 12.38
C VAL A 4 6.41 -24.44 12.80
N ALA A 5 7.72 -24.44 12.91
CA ALA A 5 8.50 -23.24 13.13
C ALA A 5 8.27 -22.31 11.94
N GLY A 6 7.67 -21.15 12.19
CA GLY A 6 7.54 -20.07 11.21
C GLY A 6 8.94 -19.57 10.78
N PRO A 7 9.07 -18.94 9.61
CA PRO A 7 10.34 -18.38 9.15
C PRO A 7 10.87 -17.36 10.16
N ALA A 8 12.19 -17.35 10.31
CA ALA A 8 12.90 -16.47 11.23
C ALA A 8 12.57 -14.97 10.93
N PRO A 9 12.41 -14.11 11.96
CA PRO A 9 12.22 -12.69 11.75
C PRO A 9 13.52 -12.09 11.20
N GLY A 10 13.48 -11.49 10.00
CA GLY A 10 14.61 -10.73 9.50
C GLY A 10 14.96 -10.81 8.01
N THR A 11 14.12 -11.37 7.16
CA THR A 11 14.28 -11.24 5.71
C THR A 11 13.25 -10.25 5.20
N GLY A 12 13.74 -9.18 4.60
CA GLY A 12 13.02 -8.00 4.16
C GLY A 12 11.64 -8.29 3.56
N GLY A 13 10.66 -7.46 3.95
CA GLY A 13 9.29 -7.55 3.47
C GLY A 13 9.25 -7.63 1.94
N GLY A 14 8.32 -8.42 1.39
CA GLY A 14 8.10 -8.52 -0.04
C GLY A 14 7.65 -7.17 -0.61
N SER A 15 7.76 -7.00 -1.93
CA SER A 15 7.26 -5.83 -2.62
C SER A 15 5.77 -5.97 -2.97
N GLY A 16 5.12 -4.87 -3.38
CA GLY A 16 3.77 -4.91 -3.93
C GLY A 16 3.67 -5.80 -5.19
N VAL A 17 4.76 -5.93 -5.94
CA VAL A 17 4.83 -6.85 -7.10
C VAL A 17 4.78 -8.30 -6.60
N ASP A 18 5.56 -8.66 -5.60
CA ASP A 18 5.56 -10.01 -5.01
C ASP A 18 4.20 -10.37 -4.40
N ALA A 19 3.47 -9.38 -3.93
CA ALA A 19 2.11 -9.52 -3.39
C ALA A 19 1.02 -9.62 -4.46
N GLY A 20 1.35 -9.49 -5.75
CA GLY A 20 0.37 -9.52 -6.84
C GLY A 20 -0.53 -8.29 -6.89
N ALA A 21 0.00 -7.09 -6.58
CA ALA A 21 -0.80 -5.87 -6.54
C ALA A 21 -1.43 -5.50 -7.89
N ALA A 22 -0.73 -5.78 -9.01
CA ALA A 22 -1.28 -5.51 -10.33
C ALA A 22 -2.51 -6.37 -10.62
N GLU A 23 -2.45 -7.67 -10.35
CA GLU A 23 -3.55 -8.62 -10.53
C GLU A 23 -4.73 -8.30 -9.61
N PHE A 24 -4.45 -7.88 -8.37
CA PHE A 24 -5.46 -7.44 -7.42
C PHE A 24 -6.21 -6.20 -7.93
N ILE A 25 -5.48 -5.20 -8.43
CA ILE A 25 -6.07 -3.98 -9.00
C ILE A 25 -6.88 -4.31 -10.26
N ASP A 26 -6.37 -5.16 -11.14
CA ASP A 26 -7.08 -5.59 -12.35
C ASP A 26 -8.40 -6.30 -12.01
N LEU A 27 -8.38 -7.20 -11.03
CA LEU A 27 -9.58 -7.86 -10.52
C LEU A 27 -10.62 -6.84 -10.00
N LEU A 28 -10.21 -5.85 -9.22
CA LEU A 28 -11.12 -4.81 -8.73
C LEU A 28 -11.69 -3.94 -9.88
N CYS A 29 -10.84 -3.58 -10.83
CA CYS A 29 -11.26 -2.85 -12.04
C CYS A 29 -12.27 -3.66 -12.86
N SER A 30 -12.11 -4.99 -12.96
CA SER A 30 -13.05 -5.84 -13.72
C SER A 30 -14.49 -5.81 -13.18
N GLN A 31 -14.69 -5.35 -11.95
CA GLN A 31 -15.98 -5.31 -11.28
C GLN A 31 -16.46 -3.87 -10.96
N ASN A 32 -15.68 -2.85 -11.32
CA ASN A 32 -15.97 -1.48 -10.94
C ASN A 32 -15.53 -0.48 -12.02
N ASP A 33 -16.50 -0.03 -12.82
CA ASP A 33 -16.27 0.91 -13.92
C ASP A 33 -15.70 2.26 -13.45
N VAL A 34 -16.00 2.68 -12.22
CA VAL A 34 -15.43 3.93 -11.65
C VAL A 34 -13.93 3.78 -11.44
N LEU A 35 -13.48 2.63 -10.96
CA LEU A 35 -12.05 2.35 -10.83
C LEU A 35 -11.37 2.29 -12.19
N VAL A 36 -11.99 1.63 -13.17
CA VAL A 36 -11.47 1.60 -14.57
C VAL A 36 -11.21 3.02 -15.07
N ASP A 37 -12.18 3.92 -14.90
CA ASP A 37 -12.06 5.31 -15.36
C ASP A 37 -10.94 6.06 -14.62
N ILE A 38 -10.83 5.90 -13.30
CA ILE A 38 -9.75 6.50 -12.49
C ILE A 38 -8.38 6.04 -13.01
N TYR A 39 -8.19 4.72 -13.16
CA TYR A 39 -6.91 4.17 -13.61
C TYR A 39 -6.57 4.55 -15.05
N GLN A 40 -7.54 4.49 -15.97
CA GLN A 40 -7.31 4.89 -17.36
C GLN A 40 -6.96 6.38 -17.50
N ARG A 41 -7.64 7.26 -16.78
CA ARG A 41 -7.32 8.69 -16.76
C ARG A 41 -5.96 8.95 -16.14
N GLY A 42 -5.67 8.30 -15.03
CA GLY A 42 -4.41 8.45 -14.32
C GLY A 42 -3.20 7.98 -15.15
N LEU A 43 -3.29 6.82 -15.78
CA LEU A 43 -2.23 6.30 -16.65
C LEU A 43 -1.99 7.20 -17.88
N ARG A 44 -3.07 7.72 -18.50
CA ARG A 44 -2.93 8.69 -19.61
C ARG A 44 -2.28 10.00 -19.14
N TRP A 45 -2.64 10.48 -17.96
CA TRP A 45 -2.03 11.67 -17.36
C TRP A 45 -0.54 11.45 -17.10
N LEU A 46 -0.17 10.31 -16.51
CA LEU A 46 1.21 9.94 -16.21
C LEU A 46 2.07 9.92 -17.48
N ASP A 47 1.58 9.27 -18.54
CA ASP A 47 2.24 9.24 -19.85
C ASP A 47 2.35 10.64 -20.48
N ALA A 48 1.29 11.45 -20.40
CA ALA A 48 1.30 12.80 -20.95
C ALA A 48 2.30 13.71 -20.20
N MET A 49 2.36 13.60 -18.88
CA MET A 49 3.30 14.36 -18.06
C MET A 49 4.75 13.96 -18.35
N MET A 50 5.02 12.65 -18.48
CA MET A 50 6.35 12.16 -18.80
C MET A 50 6.80 12.60 -20.20
N ARG A 51 5.91 12.55 -21.20
CA ARG A 51 6.22 13.06 -22.56
C ARG A 51 6.55 14.56 -22.55
N ARG A 52 5.90 15.35 -21.72
CA ARG A 52 6.23 16.80 -21.58
C ARG A 52 7.59 17.03 -20.95
N ARG A 53 8.05 16.14 -20.08
CA ARG A 53 9.34 16.24 -19.38
C ARG A 53 10.51 15.70 -20.20
N THR A 54 10.33 14.51 -20.78
CA THR A 54 11.42 13.71 -21.39
C THR A 54 11.21 13.38 -22.86
N GLY A 55 10.02 13.60 -23.39
CA GLY A 55 9.65 13.20 -24.77
C GLY A 55 9.19 11.75 -24.90
N THR A 56 9.26 10.94 -23.83
CA THR A 56 8.90 9.51 -23.83
C THR A 56 7.69 9.22 -22.95
N ARG A 57 7.08 8.02 -23.07
CA ARG A 57 6.04 7.57 -22.14
C ARG A 57 6.68 7.19 -20.80
N PHE A 58 5.87 7.07 -19.75
CA PHE A 58 6.35 6.74 -18.41
C PHE A 58 7.17 5.44 -18.37
N LEU A 59 6.68 4.36 -18.99
CA LEU A 59 7.38 3.07 -19.01
C LEU A 59 8.64 3.05 -19.88
N ASP A 60 8.76 3.98 -20.83
CA ASP A 60 9.91 4.08 -21.73
C ASP A 60 10.97 5.08 -21.21
N ALA A 61 10.65 5.80 -20.12
CA ALA A 61 11.54 6.76 -19.49
C ALA A 61 12.61 6.07 -18.62
N SER A 62 13.66 6.78 -18.28
CA SER A 62 14.67 6.28 -17.36
C SER A 62 14.07 6.09 -15.95
N GLU A 63 14.64 5.18 -15.16
CA GLU A 63 14.24 4.95 -13.76
C GLU A 63 14.37 6.22 -12.93
N VAL A 64 15.36 7.06 -13.22
CA VAL A 64 15.55 8.36 -12.57
C VAL A 64 14.38 9.29 -12.85
N ASP A 65 14.00 9.45 -14.13
CA ASP A 65 12.88 10.31 -14.51
C ASP A 65 11.55 9.83 -13.94
N GLN A 66 11.34 8.50 -13.91
CA GLN A 66 10.16 7.88 -13.30
C GLN A 66 10.08 8.21 -11.79
N THR A 67 11.21 8.02 -11.08
CA THR A 67 11.30 8.30 -9.64
C THR A 67 11.07 9.78 -9.35
N GLU A 68 11.72 10.68 -10.09
CA GLU A 68 11.55 12.11 -9.92
C GLU A 68 10.09 12.57 -10.12
N LEU A 69 9.37 11.98 -11.09
CA LEU A 69 7.96 12.30 -11.28
C LEU A 69 7.12 11.81 -10.11
N LEU A 70 7.35 10.59 -9.61
CA LEU A 70 6.62 10.04 -8.48
C LEU A 70 6.91 10.80 -7.17
N ASP A 71 8.16 11.19 -6.94
CA ASP A 71 8.55 12.03 -5.79
C ASP A 71 7.87 13.40 -5.84
N ALA A 72 7.75 14.00 -7.03
CA ALA A 72 7.02 15.24 -7.20
C ALA A 72 5.53 15.10 -6.87
N LEU A 73 4.91 13.93 -7.15
CA LEU A 73 3.52 13.65 -6.76
C LEU A 73 3.38 13.50 -5.23
N VAL A 74 4.33 12.83 -4.58
CA VAL A 74 4.36 12.68 -3.11
C VAL A 74 4.45 14.07 -2.45
N GLU A 75 5.33 14.92 -2.94
CA GLU A 75 5.53 16.26 -2.37
C GLU A 75 4.32 17.18 -2.64
N ALA A 76 3.75 17.13 -3.84
CA ALA A 76 2.54 17.87 -4.17
C ALA A 76 1.33 17.42 -3.33
N GLY A 77 1.22 16.14 -2.99
CA GLY A 77 0.18 15.62 -2.11
C GLY A 77 0.26 16.11 -0.66
N ARG A 78 1.42 16.61 -0.22
CA ARG A 78 1.62 17.23 1.10
C ARG A 78 1.28 18.71 1.12
N SER A 79 1.21 19.33 -0.04
CA SER A 79 1.00 20.77 -0.19
C SER A 79 -0.50 21.07 -0.36
N VAL A 80 -0.96 22.15 0.26
CA VAL A 80 -2.35 22.61 0.10
C VAL A 80 -2.41 23.56 -1.09
N GLY A 81 -3.16 23.21 -2.12
CA GLY A 81 -3.42 24.06 -3.27
C GLY A 81 -3.61 23.29 -4.58
N ALA A 82 -4.37 23.87 -5.51
CA ALA A 82 -4.52 23.30 -6.84
C ALA A 82 -3.23 23.51 -7.66
N SER A 83 -2.71 22.45 -8.24
CA SER A 83 -1.55 22.47 -9.13
C SER A 83 -1.82 21.64 -10.39
N GLU A 84 -0.98 21.76 -11.40
CA GLU A 84 -1.06 20.90 -12.58
C GLU A 84 -0.85 19.40 -12.23
N LEU A 85 -0.33 19.11 -11.04
CA LEU A 85 -0.11 17.75 -10.52
C LEU A 85 -1.32 17.16 -9.80
N THR A 86 -2.38 17.92 -9.53
CA THR A 86 -3.53 17.48 -8.72
C THR A 86 -4.14 16.16 -9.24
N ALA A 87 -4.36 16.04 -10.55
CA ALA A 87 -4.90 14.82 -11.13
C ALA A 87 -3.94 13.62 -10.99
N GLY A 88 -2.64 13.87 -11.06
CA GLY A 88 -1.62 12.84 -10.80
C GLY A 88 -1.56 12.43 -9.34
N VAL A 89 -1.71 13.37 -8.41
CA VAL A 89 -1.74 13.10 -6.95
C VAL A 89 -2.94 12.23 -6.61
N GLU A 90 -4.14 12.55 -7.12
CA GLU A 90 -5.34 11.74 -6.90
C GLU A 90 -5.17 10.31 -7.41
N PHE A 91 -4.64 10.16 -8.63
CA PHE A 91 -4.36 8.85 -9.20
C PHE A 91 -3.31 8.07 -8.39
N PHE A 92 -2.20 8.72 -8.04
CA PHE A 92 -1.12 8.09 -7.27
C PHE A 92 -1.58 7.64 -5.87
N ASP A 93 -2.47 8.41 -5.24
CA ASP A 93 -3.07 8.03 -3.96
C ASP A 93 -3.93 6.76 -4.09
N TRP A 94 -4.70 6.61 -5.17
CA TRP A 94 -5.42 5.37 -5.48
C TRP A 94 -4.46 4.19 -5.69
N VAL A 95 -3.42 4.35 -6.49
CA VAL A 95 -2.42 3.30 -6.73
C VAL A 95 -1.79 2.85 -5.41
N ARG A 96 -1.38 3.81 -4.59
CA ARG A 96 -0.74 3.53 -3.30
C ARG A 96 -1.66 2.79 -2.34
N ARG A 97 -2.91 3.22 -2.20
CA ARG A 97 -3.90 2.55 -1.34
C ARG A 97 -4.17 1.13 -1.79
N MET A 98 -4.44 0.93 -3.08
CA MET A 98 -4.73 -0.40 -3.61
C MET A 98 -3.51 -1.33 -3.51
N THR A 99 -2.30 -0.81 -3.66
CA THR A 99 -1.07 -1.59 -3.45
C THR A 99 -0.90 -2.01 -1.99
N VAL A 100 -1.21 -1.13 -1.05
CA VAL A 100 -1.18 -1.44 0.40
C VAL A 100 -2.24 -2.49 0.74
N ASP A 101 -3.45 -2.34 0.22
CA ASP A 101 -4.54 -3.31 0.42
C ASP A 101 -4.16 -4.69 -0.15
N ALA A 102 -3.63 -4.72 -1.38
CA ALA A 102 -3.13 -5.96 -1.99
C ALA A 102 -2.04 -6.62 -1.15
N TYR A 103 -1.07 -5.83 -0.67
CA TYR A 103 0.04 -6.33 0.12
C TYR A 103 -0.47 -6.99 1.41
N TYR A 104 -1.21 -6.26 2.24
CA TYR A 104 -1.63 -6.75 3.55
C TYR A 104 -2.78 -7.78 3.52
N THR A 105 -3.42 -7.98 2.38
CA THR A 105 -4.35 -9.10 2.16
C THR A 105 -3.69 -10.32 1.49
N SER A 106 -2.44 -10.20 1.06
CA SER A 106 -1.65 -11.30 0.49
C SER A 106 -1.04 -12.20 1.57
N PRO A 107 -0.70 -13.46 1.24
CA PRO A 107 0.02 -14.34 2.16
C PRO A 107 1.35 -13.75 2.66
N ILE A 108 2.04 -12.96 1.82
CA ILE A 108 3.31 -12.31 2.17
C ILE A 108 3.09 -11.24 3.24
N GLY A 109 2.13 -10.34 3.02
CA GLY A 109 1.82 -9.28 3.98
C GLY A 109 1.23 -9.81 5.28
N MET A 110 0.40 -10.86 5.22
CA MET A 110 -0.10 -11.53 6.41
C MET A 110 1.02 -12.17 7.24
N ALA A 111 2.03 -12.74 6.57
CA ALA A 111 3.20 -13.29 7.25
C ALA A 111 4.08 -12.17 7.84
N ASP A 112 4.24 -11.06 7.13
CA ASP A 112 4.99 -9.89 7.58
C ASP A 112 4.38 -9.25 8.85
N LEU A 113 3.04 -9.17 8.90
CA LEU A 113 2.29 -8.75 10.09
C LEU A 113 2.31 -9.79 11.22
N GLN A 114 2.82 -10.99 10.99
CA GLN A 114 2.70 -12.13 11.92
C GLN A 114 1.24 -12.41 12.31
N TYR A 115 0.30 -12.14 11.37
CA TYR A 115 -1.12 -12.29 11.62
C TYR A 115 -1.49 -13.77 11.76
N GLN A 116 -1.95 -14.15 12.95
CA GLN A 116 -2.31 -15.55 13.27
C GLN A 116 -3.83 -15.80 13.22
N GLY A 117 -4.60 -14.79 12.81
CA GLY A 117 -6.07 -14.87 12.85
C GLY A 117 -6.62 -14.79 14.27
N ASN A 118 -7.93 -14.92 14.38
CA ASN A 118 -8.60 -15.00 15.67
C ASN A 118 -8.69 -16.47 16.10
N ALA A 119 -8.08 -16.81 17.24
CA ALA A 119 -8.32 -18.10 17.85
C ALA A 119 -9.75 -18.14 18.43
N VAL A 120 -10.43 -19.27 18.28
CA VAL A 120 -11.70 -19.51 18.97
C VAL A 120 -11.39 -19.64 20.47
N LEU A 121 -11.75 -18.62 21.22
CA LEU A 121 -11.60 -18.63 22.68
C LEU A 121 -12.86 -19.24 23.29
N THR A 122 -12.71 -20.30 24.06
CA THR A 122 -13.79 -20.88 24.86
C THR A 122 -14.08 -20.07 26.12
N ARG A 123 -13.11 -19.20 26.50
CA ARG A 123 -13.21 -18.27 27.62
C ARG A 123 -12.50 -16.98 27.27
N PHE A 124 -13.11 -15.84 27.59
CA PHE A 124 -12.45 -14.54 27.48
C PHE A 124 -11.48 -14.35 28.66
N GLU A 125 -10.19 -14.19 28.33
CA GLU A 125 -9.17 -13.87 29.32
C GLU A 125 -8.37 -12.67 28.81
N VAL A 126 -8.26 -11.65 29.66
CA VAL A 126 -7.40 -10.49 29.35
C VAL A 126 -5.95 -10.86 29.68
N PRO A 127 -5.00 -10.74 28.74
CA PRO A 127 -3.60 -11.02 29.01
C PRO A 127 -3.08 -10.17 30.17
N GLN A 128 -2.31 -10.79 31.06
CA GLN A 128 -1.74 -10.10 32.23
C GLN A 128 -0.89 -8.89 31.86
N GLU A 129 -0.24 -8.93 30.71
CA GLU A 129 0.54 -7.82 30.17
C GLU A 129 -0.33 -6.59 29.88
N ALA A 130 -1.50 -6.80 29.28
CA ALA A 130 -2.47 -5.73 29.02
C ALA A 130 -2.98 -5.13 30.31
N LEU A 131 -3.30 -5.94 31.33
CA LEU A 131 -3.71 -5.45 32.64
C LEU A 131 -2.62 -4.62 33.32
N ARG A 132 -1.36 -5.07 33.25
CA ARG A 132 -0.21 -4.30 33.80
C ARG A 132 0.01 -2.99 33.06
N PHE A 133 -0.18 -2.98 31.74
CA PHE A 133 -0.07 -1.75 30.94
C PHE A 133 -1.12 -0.73 31.37
N VAL A 134 -2.39 -1.15 31.49
CA VAL A 134 -3.49 -0.27 31.93
C VAL A 134 -3.25 0.24 33.35
N ALA A 135 -2.83 -0.64 34.27
CA ALA A 135 -2.56 -0.25 35.66
C ALA A 135 -1.50 0.86 35.74
N ARG A 136 -0.39 0.72 35.03
CA ARG A 136 0.67 1.76 35.00
C ARG A 136 0.15 3.09 34.47
N ARG A 137 -0.70 3.07 33.42
CA ARG A 137 -1.25 4.30 32.83
C ARG A 137 -2.22 5.01 33.75
N ILE A 138 -2.93 4.27 34.64
CA ILE A 138 -3.82 4.86 35.65
C ILE A 138 -3.01 5.52 36.77
N GLU A 139 -1.88 4.95 37.16
CA GLU A 139 -0.98 5.51 38.17
C GLU A 139 -0.27 6.80 37.73
N GLU A 140 -0.14 7.02 36.40
CA GLU A 140 0.47 8.21 35.79
C GLU A 140 -0.51 9.38 35.59
N LEU A 141 -1.81 9.22 35.90
CA LEU A 141 -2.87 10.24 35.81
C LEU A 141 -3.13 10.93 37.12
#